data_8e6f8dd180d987cf9a31cb30fe3f2449
#
_entry.id   8e6f8dd180d987cf9a31cb30fe3f2449
#
_cell.length_a   1.000
_cell.length_b   1.000
_cell.length_c   1.000
_cell.angle_alpha   90.00
_cell.angle_beta   90.00
_cell.angle_gamma   90.00
#
_symmetry.space_group_name_H-M   'P 1'
#
loop_
_entity.id
_entity.type
_entity.pdbx_description
1 polymer ?
#
loop_
_entity_poly.entity_id
_entity_poly.type
_entity_poly.pdbx_seq_one_letter_code
_entity_poly.pdbx_strand_id
1 'polypeptide(L)'
;MTDTSSNAPELAFPNIDGVALKPVNRASHTPMGIKIGLHYLALGESHIGTGLAYDAKLAGNAQSGVLHGGVVTALIDETAGGAVVLATGASQSVATVDLRVDYMRPAEVDKPLYCLAHCYRTTRRIAFFRAEAFHTPDKPIAVGVGTFMLGANSTKPGLLGSLMEAM
;
A
#
# COMPACT_ATOMS: atom_id res chain seq x y z
N MET A 1 -13.40 30.01 13.76
CA MET A 1 -12.28 29.07 13.50
C MET A 1 -12.60 27.81 14.27
N THR A 2 -13.29 26.88 13.64
CA THR A 2 -13.64 25.58 14.23
C THR A 2 -12.58 24.59 13.76
N ASP A 3 -11.74 24.19 14.71
CA ASP A 3 -10.76 23.14 14.57
C ASP A 3 -11.52 21.82 14.35
N THR A 4 -11.61 21.38 13.09
CA THR A 4 -12.06 20.04 12.75
C THR A 4 -10.83 19.13 12.78
N SER A 5 -10.30 18.84 13.97
CA SER A 5 -9.43 17.69 14.14
C SER A 5 -10.24 16.45 13.77
N SER A 6 -10.05 15.97 12.55
CA SER A 6 -10.70 14.78 12.04
C SER A 6 -10.34 13.62 12.96
N ASN A 7 -11.36 13.08 13.62
CA ASN A 7 -11.27 11.87 14.44
C ASN A 7 -11.17 10.63 13.50
N ALA A 8 -10.18 10.65 12.60
CA ALA A 8 -9.85 9.48 11.78
C ALA A 8 -9.29 8.41 12.72
N PRO A 9 -9.76 7.17 12.67
CA PRO A 9 -9.23 6.11 13.50
C PRO A 9 -7.73 6.02 13.28
N GLU A 10 -6.97 5.98 14.38
CA GLU A 10 -5.52 5.84 14.33
C GLU A 10 -5.20 4.47 13.73
N LEU A 11 -4.75 4.47 12.48
CA LEU A 11 -4.37 3.25 11.78
C LEU A 11 -3.02 2.76 12.31
N ALA A 12 -3.02 1.53 12.86
CA ALA A 12 -1.79 0.84 13.26
C ALA A 12 -1.64 -0.42 12.41
N PHE A 13 -0.47 -0.60 11.79
CA PHE A 13 -0.22 -1.81 11.00
C PHE A 13 -0.09 -3.02 11.92
N PRO A 14 -0.80 -4.11 11.65
CA PRO A 14 -0.73 -5.31 12.48
C PRO A 14 0.66 -5.95 12.41
N ASN A 15 1.07 -6.63 13.50
CA ASN A 15 2.28 -7.43 13.48
C ASN A 15 2.14 -8.59 12.50
N ILE A 16 3.21 -8.83 11.71
CA ILE A 16 3.27 -9.94 10.76
C ILE A 16 4.40 -10.87 11.20
N ASP A 17 4.07 -12.08 11.55
CA ASP A 17 5.04 -13.07 12.01
C ASP A 17 6.14 -13.31 10.97
N GLY A 18 7.38 -13.25 11.41
CA GLY A 18 8.55 -13.47 10.56
C GLY A 18 8.93 -12.31 9.63
N VAL A 19 8.23 -11.17 9.69
CA VAL A 19 8.56 -9.96 8.90
C VAL A 19 8.97 -8.82 9.82
N ALA A 20 10.23 -8.41 9.74
CA ALA A 20 10.75 -7.27 10.50
C ALA A 20 10.27 -5.96 9.88
N LEU A 21 9.40 -5.25 10.57
CA LEU A 21 8.83 -3.98 10.14
C LEU A 21 9.03 -2.91 11.22
N LYS A 22 9.38 -1.71 10.79
CA LYS A 22 9.41 -0.52 11.64
C LYS A 22 8.11 0.26 11.44
N PRO A 23 7.41 0.66 12.51
CA PRO A 23 6.18 1.44 12.39
C PRO A 23 6.49 2.84 11.86
N VAL A 24 5.62 3.32 10.98
CA VAL A 24 5.58 4.69 10.48
C VAL A 24 4.11 5.12 10.40
N ASN A 25 3.84 6.40 10.22
CA ASN A 25 2.51 6.88 9.89
C ASN A 25 2.65 8.09 8.98
N ARG A 26 2.49 7.86 7.68
CA ARG A 26 2.60 8.90 6.66
C ARG A 26 1.49 8.75 5.63
N ALA A 27 0.72 9.80 5.42
CA ALA A 27 -0.26 9.86 4.34
C ALA A 27 0.44 9.67 2.98
N SER A 28 -0.25 9.02 2.04
CA SER A 28 0.22 8.93 0.67
C SER A 28 0.40 10.32 0.04
N HIS A 29 1.30 10.41 -0.92
CA HIS A 29 1.58 11.62 -1.69
C HIS A 29 1.06 11.53 -3.13
N THR A 30 0.66 10.34 -3.57
CA THR A 30 0.08 10.18 -4.91
C THR A 30 -1.36 10.68 -4.90
N PRO A 31 -1.84 11.31 -5.99
CA PRO A 31 -3.23 11.77 -6.06
C PRO A 31 -4.25 10.66 -5.79
N MET A 32 -4.00 9.44 -6.27
CA MET A 32 -4.88 8.29 -6.03
C MET A 32 -4.82 7.86 -4.56
N GLY A 33 -3.62 7.69 -4.00
CA GLY A 33 -3.45 7.30 -2.60
C GLY A 33 -4.10 8.30 -1.64
N ILE A 34 -3.95 9.61 -1.88
CA ILE A 34 -4.64 10.66 -1.11
C ILE A 34 -6.16 10.49 -1.21
N LYS A 35 -6.67 10.25 -2.42
CA LYS A 35 -8.10 10.14 -2.67
C LYS A 35 -8.76 8.95 -1.96
N ILE A 36 -8.04 7.84 -1.83
CA ILE A 36 -8.53 6.65 -1.09
C ILE A 36 -8.15 6.66 0.40
N GLY A 37 -7.44 7.70 0.87
CA GLY A 37 -7.02 7.79 2.27
C GLY A 37 -5.92 6.82 2.67
N LEU A 38 -5.00 6.49 1.75
CA LEU A 38 -3.90 5.56 1.98
C LEU A 38 -2.83 6.16 2.89
N HIS A 39 -2.38 5.38 3.87
CA HIS A 39 -1.25 5.68 4.74
C HIS A 39 -0.18 4.59 4.62
N TYR A 40 1.08 4.99 4.58
CA TYR A 40 2.22 4.11 4.85
C TYR A 40 2.33 3.92 6.36
N LEU A 41 2.29 2.68 6.82
CA LEU A 41 2.18 2.36 8.24
C LEU A 41 3.36 1.54 8.76
N ALA A 42 4.05 0.82 7.89
CA ALA A 42 5.18 -0.01 8.26
C ALA A 42 6.21 -0.12 7.13
N LEU A 43 7.49 -0.12 7.49
CA LEU A 43 8.61 -0.24 6.56
C LEU A 43 9.56 -1.34 7.00
N GLY A 44 9.90 -2.25 6.07
CA GLY A 44 10.97 -3.24 6.19
C GLY A 44 12.07 -3.00 5.17
N GLU A 45 12.98 -3.92 5.01
CA GLU A 45 14.07 -3.83 4.02
C GLU A 45 13.54 -3.85 2.56
N SER A 46 12.59 -4.73 2.27
CA SER A 46 11.93 -4.89 0.96
C SER A 46 10.42 -5.05 1.08
N HIS A 47 9.88 -4.72 2.25
CA HIS A 47 8.47 -4.82 2.58
C HIS A 47 7.90 -3.46 2.93
N ILE A 48 6.67 -3.21 2.51
CA ILE A 48 5.89 -2.04 2.94
C ILE A 48 4.53 -2.51 3.42
N GLY A 49 4.13 -1.99 4.57
CA GLY A 49 2.78 -2.08 5.10
C GLY A 49 2.05 -0.75 4.90
N THR A 50 0.87 -0.81 4.29
CA THR A 50 -0.02 0.34 4.14
C THR A 50 -1.40 0.02 4.70
N GLY A 51 -2.24 1.03 4.83
CA GLY A 51 -3.62 0.85 5.21
C GLY A 51 -4.48 2.06 4.86
N LEU A 52 -5.76 1.84 4.84
CA LEU A 52 -6.78 2.88 4.73
C LEU A 52 -7.93 2.58 5.70
N ALA A 53 -8.53 3.63 6.25
CA ALA A 53 -9.76 3.52 7.01
C ALA A 53 -10.93 3.25 6.05
N TYR A 54 -11.97 2.58 6.56
CA TYR A 54 -13.21 2.44 5.78
C TYR A 54 -13.81 3.82 5.50
N ASP A 55 -14.20 4.04 4.26
CA ASP A 55 -15.01 5.19 3.83
C ASP A 55 -16.14 4.67 2.92
N ALA A 56 -17.38 4.93 3.29
CA ALA A 56 -18.57 4.53 2.52
C ALA A 56 -18.57 5.09 1.09
N LYS A 57 -17.86 6.19 0.83
CA LYS A 57 -17.69 6.75 -0.53
C LYS A 57 -16.87 5.84 -1.46
N LEU A 58 -16.12 4.91 -0.90
CA LEU A 58 -15.32 3.93 -1.62
C LEU A 58 -16.05 2.58 -1.82
N ALA A 59 -17.33 2.50 -1.41
CA ALA A 59 -18.14 1.30 -1.58
C ALA A 59 -18.43 1.02 -3.06
N GLY A 60 -18.35 -0.24 -3.44
CA GLY A 60 -18.73 -0.72 -4.79
C GLY A 60 -20.23 -0.93 -4.94
N ASN A 61 -20.91 -1.10 -3.82
CA ASN A 61 -22.36 -1.26 -3.77
C ASN A 61 -22.91 -0.50 -2.57
N ALA A 62 -23.76 0.48 -2.82
CA ALA A 62 -24.32 1.37 -1.79
C ALA A 62 -25.21 0.63 -0.77
N GLN A 63 -25.81 -0.52 -1.15
CA GLN A 63 -26.67 -1.28 -0.25
C GLN A 63 -25.89 -2.16 0.72
N SER A 64 -24.81 -2.82 0.21
CA SER A 64 -23.98 -3.69 1.05
C SER A 64 -22.86 -2.95 1.77
N GLY A 65 -22.46 -1.77 1.30
CA GLY A 65 -21.33 -1.00 1.84
C GLY A 65 -19.95 -1.62 1.59
N VAL A 66 -19.86 -2.78 0.94
CA VAL A 66 -18.60 -3.46 0.63
C VAL A 66 -17.71 -2.57 -0.24
N LEU A 67 -16.43 -2.43 0.10
CA LEU A 67 -15.48 -1.63 -0.67
C LEU A 67 -15.40 -2.11 -2.12
N HIS A 68 -15.29 -1.15 -3.04
CA HIS A 68 -15.13 -1.45 -4.46
C HIS A 68 -13.81 -2.19 -4.70
N GLY A 69 -13.83 -3.27 -5.50
CA GLY A 69 -12.62 -4.05 -5.82
C GLY A 69 -11.48 -3.20 -6.40
N GLY A 70 -11.81 -2.15 -7.15
CA GLY A 70 -10.82 -1.18 -7.63
C GLY A 70 -10.07 -0.43 -6.53
N VAL A 71 -10.66 -0.23 -5.35
CA VAL A 71 -9.97 0.35 -4.19
C VAL A 71 -8.93 -0.63 -3.66
N VAL A 72 -9.29 -1.92 -3.57
CA VAL A 72 -8.38 -2.99 -3.17
C VAL A 72 -7.22 -3.11 -4.17
N THR A 73 -7.52 -3.06 -5.48
CA THR A 73 -6.48 -3.06 -6.53
C THR A 73 -5.56 -1.86 -6.41
N ALA A 74 -6.11 -0.65 -6.23
CA ALA A 74 -5.31 0.57 -6.09
C ALA A 74 -4.42 0.52 -4.83
N LEU A 75 -4.93 -0.01 -3.71
CA LEU A 75 -4.16 -0.22 -2.50
C LEU A 75 -2.97 -1.18 -2.75
N ILE A 76 -3.22 -2.30 -3.43
CA ILE A 76 -2.17 -3.29 -3.75
C ILE A 76 -1.12 -2.67 -4.68
N ASP A 77 -1.52 -1.97 -5.74
CA ASP A 77 -0.62 -1.36 -6.71
C ASP A 77 0.29 -0.30 -6.06
N GLU A 78 -0.31 0.61 -5.30
CA GLU A 78 0.42 1.66 -4.57
C GLU A 78 1.40 1.08 -3.54
N THR A 79 0.98 0.07 -2.79
CA THR A 79 1.82 -0.58 -1.80
C THR A 79 2.97 -1.32 -2.47
N ALA A 80 2.69 -2.04 -3.56
CA ALA A 80 3.70 -2.77 -4.31
C ALA A 80 4.72 -1.83 -4.98
N GLY A 81 4.24 -0.74 -5.58
CA GLY A 81 5.12 0.31 -6.12
C GLY A 81 6.05 0.88 -5.05
N GLY A 82 5.51 1.13 -3.85
CA GLY A 82 6.29 1.55 -2.69
C GLY A 82 7.36 0.53 -2.28
N ALA A 83 7.03 -0.76 -2.22
CA ALA A 83 7.98 -1.82 -1.90
C ALA A 83 9.10 -1.92 -2.93
N VAL A 84 8.79 -1.74 -4.22
CA VAL A 84 9.79 -1.70 -5.30
C VAL A 84 10.71 -0.49 -5.17
N VAL A 85 10.17 0.69 -4.91
CA VAL A 85 10.97 1.91 -4.68
C VAL A 85 11.90 1.72 -3.49
N LEU A 86 11.41 1.14 -2.39
CA LEU A 86 12.22 0.86 -1.21
C LEU A 86 13.37 -0.12 -1.54
N ALA A 87 13.07 -1.23 -2.20
CA ALA A 87 14.05 -2.25 -2.58
C ALA A 87 15.11 -1.75 -3.59
N THR A 88 14.81 -0.68 -4.34
CA THR A 88 15.75 -0.07 -5.32
C THR A 88 16.47 1.17 -4.79
N GLY A 89 16.33 1.48 -3.49
CA GLY A 89 17.00 2.62 -2.86
C GLY A 89 16.38 3.98 -3.19
N ALA A 90 15.09 4.01 -3.51
CA ALA A 90 14.28 5.23 -3.75
C ALA A 90 14.79 6.15 -4.88
N SER A 91 15.70 5.67 -5.73
CA SER A 91 16.34 6.49 -6.75
C SER A 91 15.75 6.34 -8.15
N GLN A 92 14.79 5.42 -8.35
CA GLN A 92 14.24 5.12 -9.67
C GLN A 92 12.73 5.40 -9.73
N SER A 93 12.27 5.87 -10.88
CA SER A 93 10.85 5.87 -11.18
C SER A 93 10.38 4.44 -11.46
N VAL A 94 9.15 4.13 -11.07
CA VAL A 94 8.55 2.82 -11.27
C VAL A 94 7.24 2.96 -12.03
N ALA A 95 6.93 1.99 -12.90
CA ALA A 95 5.68 1.93 -13.62
C ALA A 95 5.17 0.50 -13.66
N THR A 96 3.92 0.28 -13.29
CA THR A 96 3.28 -1.03 -13.32
C THR A 96 3.24 -1.57 -14.75
N VAL A 97 3.76 -2.77 -14.97
CA VAL A 97 3.72 -3.47 -16.26
C VAL A 97 2.63 -4.53 -16.25
N ASP A 98 2.55 -5.27 -15.15
CA ASP A 98 1.58 -6.32 -14.96
C ASP A 98 1.15 -6.37 -13.50
N LEU A 99 -0.14 -6.54 -13.28
CA LEU A 99 -0.74 -6.73 -11.97
C LEU A 99 -1.92 -7.69 -12.11
N ARG A 100 -1.77 -8.87 -11.53
CA ARG A 100 -2.86 -9.80 -11.33
C ARG A 100 -3.30 -9.75 -9.88
N VAL A 101 -4.61 -9.65 -9.67
CA VAL A 101 -5.21 -9.66 -8.33
C VAL A 101 -6.23 -10.79 -8.25
N ASP A 102 -6.03 -11.69 -7.30
CA ASP A 102 -6.95 -12.76 -6.97
C ASP A 102 -7.78 -12.36 -5.74
N TYR A 103 -9.08 -12.14 -5.91
CA TYR A 103 -10.01 -11.80 -4.84
C TYR A 103 -10.55 -13.04 -4.18
N MET A 104 -10.43 -13.16 -2.88
CA MET A 104 -10.82 -14.34 -2.11
C MET A 104 -12.09 -14.09 -1.29
N ARG A 105 -12.31 -12.85 -0.86
CA ARG A 105 -13.48 -12.46 -0.06
C ARG A 105 -13.75 -10.95 -0.16
N PRO A 106 -14.96 -10.50 0.19
CA PRO A 106 -15.25 -9.07 0.23
C PRO A 106 -14.49 -8.37 1.35
N ALA A 107 -14.14 -7.09 1.14
CA ALA A 107 -13.66 -6.21 2.20
C ALA A 107 -14.84 -5.75 3.04
N GLU A 108 -14.84 -6.08 4.34
CA GLU A 108 -15.96 -5.85 5.24
C GLU A 108 -16.17 -4.36 5.56
N VAL A 109 -17.43 -4.02 5.80
CA VAL A 109 -17.84 -2.66 6.17
C VAL A 109 -17.25 -2.27 7.53
N ASP A 110 -16.95 -0.99 7.70
CA ASP A 110 -16.43 -0.38 8.94
C ASP A 110 -15.14 -0.99 9.49
N LYS A 111 -14.41 -1.76 8.65
CA LYS A 111 -13.09 -2.28 9.01
C LYS A 111 -11.99 -1.62 8.19
N PRO A 112 -10.85 -1.28 8.82
CA PRO A 112 -9.69 -0.80 8.08
C PRO A 112 -9.17 -1.90 7.15
N LEU A 113 -8.70 -1.52 5.98
CA LEU A 113 -8.07 -2.42 5.02
C LEU A 113 -6.56 -2.16 5.02
N TYR A 114 -5.79 -3.20 5.23
CA TYR A 114 -4.33 -3.18 5.20
C TYR A 114 -3.79 -3.91 3.98
N CYS A 115 -2.57 -3.57 3.59
CA CYS A 115 -1.83 -4.29 2.56
C CYS A 115 -0.37 -4.41 2.97
N LEU A 116 0.19 -5.61 2.86
CA LEU A 116 1.62 -5.88 2.92
C LEU A 116 2.11 -6.23 1.54
N ALA A 117 3.13 -5.51 1.04
CA ALA A 117 3.79 -5.84 -0.21
C ALA A 117 5.27 -6.16 0.03
N HIS A 118 5.79 -7.09 -0.75
CA HIS A 118 7.18 -7.53 -0.78
C HIS A 118 7.73 -7.48 -2.20
N CYS A 119 8.77 -6.70 -2.42
CA CYS A 119 9.58 -6.78 -3.63
C CYS A 119 10.63 -7.89 -3.44
N TYR A 120 10.36 -9.07 -3.99
CA TYR A 120 11.20 -10.25 -3.74
C TYR A 120 12.34 -10.44 -4.76
N ARG A 121 12.32 -9.69 -5.87
CA ARG A 121 13.38 -9.73 -6.87
C ARG A 121 13.43 -8.46 -7.69
N THR A 122 14.64 -7.95 -7.91
CA THR A 122 14.91 -6.88 -8.85
C THR A 122 15.92 -7.33 -9.91
N THR A 123 15.77 -6.79 -11.11
CA THR A 123 16.73 -6.90 -12.22
C THR A 123 17.11 -5.48 -12.65
N ARG A 124 17.91 -5.34 -13.70
CA ARG A 124 18.29 -4.01 -14.20
C ARG A 124 17.08 -3.15 -14.63
N ARG A 125 15.97 -3.74 -15.06
CA ARG A 125 14.82 -3.03 -15.62
C ARG A 125 13.47 -3.45 -15.09
N ILE A 126 13.37 -4.57 -14.41
CA ILE A 126 12.10 -5.13 -13.91
C ILE A 126 12.25 -5.51 -12.44
N ALA A 127 11.27 -5.16 -11.66
CA ALA A 127 11.08 -5.62 -10.29
C ALA A 127 9.85 -6.53 -10.20
N PHE A 128 9.92 -7.54 -9.34
CA PHE A 128 8.86 -8.53 -9.11
C PHE A 128 8.35 -8.39 -7.69
N PHE A 129 7.03 -8.40 -7.52
CA PHE A 129 6.42 -8.27 -6.22
C PHE A 129 5.29 -9.28 -5.98
N ARG A 130 4.99 -9.44 -4.71
CA ARG A 130 3.74 -10.02 -4.21
C ARG A 130 3.18 -9.11 -3.13
N ALA A 131 1.86 -9.10 -2.99
CA ALA A 131 1.18 -8.30 -2.00
C ALA A 131 -0.08 -9.01 -1.51
N GLU A 132 -0.46 -8.76 -0.27
CA GLU A 132 -1.67 -9.31 0.35
C GLU A 132 -2.46 -8.18 1.00
N ALA A 133 -3.74 -8.07 0.64
CA ALA A 133 -4.68 -7.14 1.28
C ALA A 133 -5.56 -7.91 2.27
N PHE A 134 -5.75 -7.37 3.48
CA PHE A 134 -6.43 -8.05 4.58
C PHE A 134 -7.00 -7.06 5.61
N HIS A 135 -7.94 -7.52 6.44
CA HIS A 135 -8.29 -6.87 7.71
C HIS A 135 -7.43 -7.40 8.85
N THR A 136 -7.14 -8.71 8.81
CA THR A 136 -6.24 -9.43 9.73
C THR A 136 -5.27 -10.28 8.90
N PRO A 137 -4.00 -10.40 9.29
CA PRO A 137 -2.94 -11.03 8.47
C PRO A 137 -3.22 -12.47 8.01
N ASP A 138 -3.92 -13.24 8.83
CA ASP A 138 -4.24 -14.67 8.59
C ASP A 138 -5.42 -14.88 7.60
N LYS A 139 -6.07 -13.79 7.18
CA LYS A 139 -7.29 -13.84 6.34
C LYS A 139 -7.22 -12.88 5.16
N PRO A 140 -6.44 -13.21 4.13
CA PRO A 140 -6.31 -12.35 2.97
C PRO A 140 -7.66 -12.17 2.25
N ILE A 141 -7.94 -10.91 1.91
CA ILE A 141 -9.08 -10.49 1.09
C ILE A 141 -8.74 -10.63 -0.38
N ALA A 142 -7.51 -10.20 -0.72
CA ALA A 142 -6.98 -10.33 -2.07
C ALA A 142 -5.47 -10.53 -2.02
N VAL A 143 -4.95 -11.25 -3.02
CA VAL A 143 -3.51 -11.43 -3.25
C VAL A 143 -3.16 -10.85 -4.60
N GLY A 144 -2.12 -10.03 -4.65
CA GLY A 144 -1.57 -9.44 -5.86
C GLY A 144 -0.17 -9.97 -6.17
N VAL A 145 0.08 -10.23 -7.45
CA VAL A 145 1.41 -10.50 -7.99
C VAL A 145 1.60 -9.72 -9.28
N GLY A 146 2.81 -9.30 -9.55
CA GLY A 146 3.05 -8.53 -10.76
C GLY A 146 4.48 -8.05 -10.90
N THR A 147 4.65 -7.12 -11.84
CA THR A 147 5.95 -6.56 -12.19
C THR A 147 5.88 -5.06 -12.39
N PHE A 148 6.97 -4.39 -12.02
CA PHE A 148 7.19 -2.99 -12.33
C PHE A 148 8.39 -2.83 -13.26
N MET A 149 8.27 -1.93 -14.21
CA MET A 149 9.41 -1.41 -14.97
C MET A 149 10.15 -0.38 -14.12
N LEU A 150 11.47 -0.52 -14.08
CA LEU A 150 12.38 0.42 -13.44
C LEU A 150 12.86 1.42 -14.48
N GLY A 151 12.56 2.70 -14.26
CA GLY A 151 12.98 3.80 -15.12
C GLY A 151 14.37 4.32 -14.79
N ALA A 152 14.72 5.46 -15.39
CA ALA A 152 15.95 6.15 -15.07
C ALA A 152 15.95 6.68 -13.63
N ASN A 153 17.14 6.86 -13.06
CA ASN A 153 17.29 7.47 -11.75
C ASN A 153 16.62 8.85 -11.71
N SER A 154 15.79 9.08 -10.73
CA SER A 154 15.20 10.37 -10.46
C SER A 154 16.23 11.23 -9.70
N THR A 155 16.41 12.48 -10.12
CA THR A 155 17.25 13.44 -9.39
C THR A 155 16.56 14.01 -8.15
N LYS A 156 15.27 13.72 -7.98
CA LYS A 156 14.49 14.16 -6.81
C LYS A 156 14.11 12.95 -5.97
N PRO A 157 14.52 12.88 -4.71
CA PRO A 157 14.02 11.87 -3.80
C PRO A 157 12.49 12.04 -3.71
N GLY A 158 11.74 11.00 -4.02
CA GLY A 158 10.31 10.96 -3.76
C GLY A 158 10.03 10.90 -2.26
N LEU A 159 8.75 10.89 -1.86
CA LEU A 159 8.36 10.81 -0.44
C LEU A 159 9.01 9.58 0.25
N LEU A 160 9.12 8.45 -0.45
CA LEU A 160 9.79 7.26 0.08
C LEU A 160 11.28 7.48 0.30
N GLY A 161 11.94 8.33 -0.49
CA GLY A 161 13.31 8.77 -0.23
C GLY A 161 13.42 9.52 1.09
N SER A 162 12.50 10.46 1.36
CA SER A 162 12.47 11.18 2.63
C SER A 162 12.05 10.31 3.83
N LEU A 163 11.27 9.25 3.62
CA LEU A 163 10.96 8.27 4.65
C LEU A 163 12.18 7.40 4.99
N MET A 164 13.01 7.05 4.00
CA MET A 164 14.24 6.29 4.20
C MET A 164 15.31 7.11 4.93
N GLU A 165 15.41 8.41 4.67
CA GLU A 165 16.33 9.31 5.38
C GLU A 165 15.96 9.50 6.87
N ALA A 166 14.71 9.25 7.23
CA ALA A 166 14.19 9.34 8.61
C ALA A 166 14.28 8.01 9.40
N MET A 167 14.81 6.94 8.81
CA MET A 167 15.02 5.60 9.41
C MET A 167 16.42 5.44 9.98
#